data_93929a543d7167261363bf0c8805f1e3
#
_entry.id   93929a543d7167261363bf0c8805f1e3
#
_cell.length_a   1.000
_cell.length_b   1.000
_cell.length_c   1.000
_cell.angle_alpha   90.00
_cell.angle_beta   90.00
_cell.angle_gamma   90.00
#
_symmetry.space_group_name_H-M   'P 1'
#
loop_
_entity.id
_entity.type
_entity.pdbx_description
1 polymer ?
#
loop_
_entity_poly.entity_id
_entity_poly.type
_entity_poly.pdbx_seq_one_letter_code
_entity_poly.pdbx_strand_id
1 'polypeptide(L)'
;FYVLETIARVPYFSYLSVLHLYETLGYWRKADLLKLHFAETWNELHHLLIMESLGGDRYWIDRFIAQHIAVAYYWVVVLIYMLFPSYAYYLMELIEGHAYHTYDEYLKTYEAQLKAQRAPQVAINFYRDGDLYMFDEVQTAPDHEFRRPKVNNLYDVFISIRDDECEHVKTMVALQKPEARLTFKSPHTVFEAIAAIAVRRASPTGEGEASLQDATRSPITDKPD
;
A
#
# COMPACT_ATOMS: atom_id res chain seq x y z
N PHE A 1 3.14 -19.63 -0.24
CA PHE A 1 2.58 -18.27 -0.08
C PHE A 1 2.82 -17.69 1.33
N TYR A 2 2.51 -18.36 2.45
CA TYR A 2 2.71 -17.80 3.79
C TYR A 2 4.10 -17.17 4.01
N VAL A 3 5.17 -17.86 3.62
CA VAL A 3 6.55 -17.34 3.73
C VAL A 3 6.75 -16.11 2.81
N LEU A 4 6.18 -16.15 1.61
CA LEU A 4 6.22 -15.05 0.66
C LEU A 4 5.60 -13.79 1.27
N GLU A 5 4.35 -13.87 1.72
CA GLU A 5 3.62 -12.74 2.31
C GLU A 5 4.24 -12.24 3.63
N THR A 6 4.85 -13.13 4.41
CA THR A 6 5.57 -12.71 5.62
C THR A 6 6.75 -11.80 5.29
N ILE A 7 7.39 -12.01 4.13
CA ILE A 7 8.57 -11.26 3.69
C ILE A 7 8.17 -10.05 2.83
N ALA A 8 7.16 -10.18 1.96
CA ALA A 8 6.76 -9.14 1.00
C ALA A 8 6.34 -7.82 1.68
N ARG A 9 5.63 -7.86 2.80
CA ARG A 9 5.23 -6.68 3.57
C ARG A 9 6.38 -5.89 4.19
N VAL A 10 7.56 -6.50 4.37
CA VAL A 10 8.69 -5.92 5.12
C VAL A 10 9.26 -4.65 4.49
N PRO A 11 9.46 -4.57 3.16
CA PRO A 11 9.98 -3.36 2.54
C PRO A 11 9.13 -2.12 2.79
N TYR A 12 7.83 -2.21 2.70
CA TYR A 12 6.91 -1.09 2.93
C TYR A 12 7.03 -0.55 4.36
N PHE A 13 7.09 -1.45 5.34
CA PHE A 13 7.34 -1.07 6.73
C PHE A 13 8.72 -0.44 6.93
N SER A 14 9.73 -0.93 6.21
CA SER A 14 11.08 -0.35 6.22
C SER A 14 11.07 1.07 5.65
N TYR A 15 10.34 1.31 4.55
CA TYR A 15 10.20 2.64 3.95
C TYR A 15 9.54 3.62 4.91
N LEU A 16 8.45 3.21 5.58
CA LEU A 16 7.81 4.00 6.62
C LEU A 16 8.79 4.40 7.72
N SER A 17 9.57 3.44 8.22
CA SER A 17 10.54 3.67 9.29
C SER A 17 11.59 4.71 8.89
N VAL A 18 12.13 4.62 7.66
CA VAL A 18 13.12 5.57 7.16
C VAL A 18 12.50 6.94 6.90
N LEU A 19 11.29 7.01 6.37
CA LEU A 19 10.59 8.28 6.16
C LEU A 19 10.36 9.03 7.48
N HIS A 20 9.96 8.31 8.55
CA HIS A 20 9.86 8.89 9.88
C HIS A 20 11.22 9.29 10.47
N LEU A 21 12.26 8.50 10.22
CA LEU A 21 13.62 8.88 10.62
C LEU A 21 14.04 10.20 9.96
N TYR A 22 13.74 10.39 8.68
CA TYR A 22 14.06 11.64 7.98
C TYR A 22 13.35 12.84 8.60
N GLU A 23 12.07 12.72 9.01
CA GLU A 23 11.38 13.78 9.75
C GLU A 23 12.11 14.14 11.06
N THR A 24 12.55 13.12 11.80
CA THR A 24 13.29 13.30 13.05
C THR A 24 14.61 14.04 12.84
N LEU A 25 15.23 13.87 11.66
CA LEU A 25 16.45 14.58 11.26
C LEU A 25 16.18 15.98 10.66
N GLY A 26 14.94 16.45 10.67
CA GLY A 26 14.55 17.78 10.21
C GLY A 26 14.22 17.89 8.72
N TYR A 27 14.09 16.77 7.99
CA TYR A 27 13.62 16.79 6.62
C TYR A 27 12.09 16.97 6.55
N TRP A 28 11.62 17.54 5.44
CA TRP A 28 10.20 17.75 5.25
C TRP A 28 9.41 16.45 5.18
N ARG A 29 8.26 16.41 5.85
CA ARG A 29 7.34 15.26 5.85
C ARG A 29 6.79 14.97 4.47
N LYS A 30 6.85 13.72 4.05
CA LYS A 30 6.27 13.21 2.82
C LYS A 30 4.96 12.44 3.11
N ALA A 31 3.92 13.18 3.50
CA ALA A 31 2.68 12.61 3.99
C ALA A 31 2.01 11.65 2.99
N ASP A 32 2.00 11.99 1.70
CA ASP A 32 1.41 11.14 0.66
C ASP A 32 2.17 9.81 0.49
N LEU A 33 3.51 9.82 0.58
CA LEU A 33 4.29 8.57 0.56
C LEU A 33 4.10 7.74 1.83
N LEU A 34 3.95 8.39 2.99
CA LEU A 34 3.65 7.68 4.24
C LEU A 34 2.28 6.99 4.16
N LYS A 35 1.27 7.67 3.63
CA LYS A 35 -0.06 7.07 3.40
C LYS A 35 0.03 5.85 2.48
N LEU A 36 0.69 6.02 1.34
CA LEU A 36 0.85 4.94 0.36
C LEU A 36 1.50 3.72 0.98
N HIS A 37 2.71 3.86 1.55
CA HIS A 37 3.43 2.72 2.12
C HIS A 37 2.74 2.11 3.34
N PHE A 38 1.95 2.90 4.08
CA PHE A 38 1.09 2.35 5.12
C PHE A 38 -0.04 1.49 4.52
N ALA A 39 -0.67 1.95 3.45
CA ALA A 39 -1.72 1.22 2.76
C ALA A 39 -1.18 -0.08 2.11
N GLU A 40 0.01 -0.03 1.50
CA GLU A 40 0.70 -1.22 0.99
C GLU A 40 1.04 -2.20 2.13
N THR A 41 1.57 -1.72 3.26
CA THR A 41 1.80 -2.57 4.45
C THR A 41 0.51 -3.22 4.95
N TRP A 42 -0.60 -2.48 4.93
CA TRP A 42 -1.92 -2.96 5.34
C TRP A 42 -2.49 -4.00 4.38
N ASN A 43 -2.31 -3.78 3.08
CA ASN A 43 -2.70 -4.72 2.03
C ASN A 43 -1.95 -6.05 2.18
N GLU A 44 -0.62 -6.02 2.26
CA GLU A 44 0.25 -7.18 2.48
C GLU A 44 -0.05 -7.92 3.78
N LEU A 45 -0.40 -7.20 4.86
CA LEU A 45 -0.84 -7.84 6.09
C LEU A 45 -2.08 -8.69 5.87
N HIS A 46 -3.03 -8.22 5.04
CA HIS A 46 -4.24 -8.98 4.77
C HIS A 46 -3.99 -10.17 3.85
N HIS A 47 -3.06 -10.08 2.89
CA HIS A 47 -2.58 -11.23 2.14
C HIS A 47 -2.03 -12.31 3.09
N LEU A 48 -1.17 -11.91 4.03
CA LEU A 48 -0.65 -12.83 5.04
C LEU A 48 -1.77 -13.45 5.90
N LEU A 49 -2.71 -12.66 6.41
CA LEU A 49 -3.84 -13.17 7.21
C LEU A 49 -4.73 -14.14 6.41
N ILE A 50 -4.89 -13.91 5.12
CA ILE A 50 -5.58 -14.84 4.22
C ILE A 50 -4.80 -16.18 4.15
N MET A 51 -3.48 -16.14 3.96
CA MET A 51 -2.65 -17.34 3.91
C MET A 51 -2.65 -18.09 5.27
N GLU A 52 -2.64 -17.40 6.38
CA GLU A 52 -2.78 -17.97 7.72
C GLU A 52 -4.15 -18.67 7.87
N SER A 53 -5.23 -18.03 7.43
CA SER A 53 -6.59 -18.63 7.49
C SER A 53 -6.72 -19.91 6.66
N LEU A 54 -5.88 -20.08 5.66
CA LEU A 54 -5.76 -21.27 4.81
C LEU A 54 -4.79 -22.32 5.40
N GLY A 55 -4.23 -22.05 6.59
CA GLY A 55 -3.32 -22.96 7.29
C GLY A 55 -1.86 -22.86 6.84
N GLY A 56 -1.47 -21.76 6.21
CA GLY A 56 -0.09 -21.51 5.76
C GLY A 56 0.90 -21.44 6.92
N ASP A 57 0.45 -21.08 8.12
CA ASP A 57 1.24 -20.98 9.35
C ASP A 57 1.27 -22.26 10.19
N ARG A 58 0.74 -23.36 9.67
CA ARG A 58 0.54 -24.61 10.42
C ARG A 58 1.82 -25.16 11.06
N TYR A 59 2.95 -25.09 10.36
CA TYR A 59 4.20 -25.65 10.82
C TYR A 59 5.04 -24.60 11.56
N TRP A 60 5.48 -24.93 12.77
CA TRP A 60 6.31 -24.03 13.57
C TRP A 60 7.59 -23.62 12.86
N ILE A 61 8.23 -24.54 12.13
CA ILE A 61 9.47 -24.26 11.44
C ILE A 61 9.31 -23.17 10.34
N ASP A 62 8.19 -23.20 9.60
CA ASP A 62 7.91 -22.21 8.56
C ASP A 62 7.74 -20.83 9.17
N ARG A 63 7.00 -20.73 10.30
CA ARG A 63 6.85 -19.47 11.05
C ARG A 63 8.18 -18.97 11.57
N PHE A 64 8.98 -19.86 12.17
CA PHE A 64 10.28 -19.50 12.71
C PHE A 64 11.22 -18.95 11.63
N ILE A 65 11.36 -19.66 10.52
CA ILE A 65 12.21 -19.26 9.41
C ILE A 65 11.71 -17.95 8.79
N ALA A 66 10.42 -17.86 8.45
CA ALA A 66 9.86 -16.67 7.82
C ALA A 66 10.05 -15.40 8.67
N GLN A 67 9.78 -15.48 9.98
CA GLN A 67 9.92 -14.35 10.89
C GLN A 67 11.37 -13.91 11.08
N HIS A 68 12.32 -14.85 11.16
CA HIS A 68 13.74 -14.49 11.30
C HIS A 68 14.31 -13.89 10.02
N ILE A 69 13.93 -14.42 8.86
CA ILE A 69 14.28 -13.82 7.57
C ILE A 69 13.68 -12.42 7.47
N ALA A 70 12.41 -12.24 7.84
CA ALA A 70 11.73 -10.95 7.80
C ALA A 70 12.47 -9.89 8.66
N VAL A 71 12.91 -10.24 9.87
CA VAL A 71 13.66 -9.33 10.74
C VAL A 71 15.02 -8.96 10.15
N ALA A 72 15.77 -9.93 9.61
CA ALA A 72 17.04 -9.66 8.96
C ALA A 72 16.87 -8.80 7.72
N TYR A 73 15.85 -9.12 6.91
CA TYR A 73 15.51 -8.41 5.68
C TYR A 73 15.09 -6.96 5.97
N TYR A 74 14.33 -6.72 7.03
CA TYR A 74 13.95 -5.37 7.45
C TYR A 74 15.17 -4.45 7.55
N TRP A 75 16.22 -4.85 8.27
CA TRP A 75 17.42 -4.04 8.44
C TRP A 75 18.18 -3.82 7.13
N VAL A 76 18.22 -4.84 6.28
CA VAL A 76 18.82 -4.71 4.94
C VAL A 76 18.07 -3.67 4.12
N VAL A 77 16.74 -3.73 4.08
CA VAL A 77 15.90 -2.80 3.30
C VAL A 77 15.98 -1.38 3.89
N VAL A 78 15.98 -1.22 5.22
CA VAL A 78 16.19 0.09 5.88
C VAL A 78 17.49 0.73 5.39
N LEU A 79 18.61 -0.01 5.37
CA LEU A 79 19.89 0.51 4.90
C LEU A 79 19.86 0.87 3.41
N ILE A 80 19.30 0.00 2.57
CA ILE A 80 19.19 0.25 1.13
C ILE A 80 18.31 1.47 0.86
N TYR A 81 17.14 1.56 1.47
CA TYR A 81 16.23 2.67 1.24
C TYR A 81 16.79 3.99 1.75
N MET A 82 17.47 3.98 2.89
CA MET A 82 18.10 5.16 3.47
C MET A 82 19.21 5.72 2.56
N LEU A 83 19.99 4.87 1.90
CA LEU A 83 21.12 5.28 1.07
C LEU A 83 20.75 5.43 -0.41
N PHE A 84 19.90 4.55 -0.90
CA PHE A 84 19.59 4.40 -2.33
C PHE A 84 18.08 4.11 -2.56
N PRO A 85 17.18 5.08 -2.32
CA PRO A 85 15.72 4.83 -2.41
C PRO A 85 15.27 4.27 -3.77
N SER A 86 15.82 4.77 -4.88
CA SER A 86 15.47 4.27 -6.22
C SER A 86 15.83 2.80 -6.41
N TYR A 87 16.93 2.36 -5.81
CA TYR A 87 17.35 0.97 -5.86
C TYR A 87 16.47 0.06 -4.99
N ALA A 88 16.04 0.57 -3.83
CA ALA A 88 15.09 -0.14 -2.96
C ALA A 88 13.75 -0.38 -3.68
N TYR A 89 13.22 0.62 -4.38
CA TYR A 89 12.01 0.48 -5.18
C TYR A 89 12.20 -0.47 -6.38
N TYR A 90 13.36 -0.46 -7.03
CA TYR A 90 13.67 -1.41 -8.09
C TYR A 90 13.72 -2.86 -7.57
N LEU A 91 14.35 -3.07 -6.41
CA LEU A 91 14.37 -4.38 -5.78
C LEU A 91 12.95 -4.88 -5.46
N MET A 92 12.10 -3.97 -4.97
CA MET A 92 10.72 -4.32 -4.65
C MET A 92 9.87 -4.58 -5.89
N GLU A 93 10.06 -3.84 -6.99
CA GLU A 93 9.46 -4.16 -8.28
C GLU A 93 9.72 -5.62 -8.70
N LEU A 94 10.96 -6.10 -8.53
CA LEU A 94 11.32 -7.47 -8.88
C LEU A 94 10.63 -8.51 -7.98
N ILE A 95 10.49 -8.21 -6.70
CA ILE A 95 9.84 -9.08 -5.73
C ILE A 95 8.34 -9.18 -6.00
N GLU A 96 7.66 -8.04 -6.19
CA GLU A 96 6.23 -7.99 -6.50
C GLU A 96 5.93 -8.59 -7.88
N GLY A 97 6.80 -8.35 -8.84
CA GLY A 97 6.71 -9.00 -10.15
C GLY A 97 6.80 -10.52 -10.06
N HIS A 98 7.67 -11.05 -9.19
CA HIS A 98 7.75 -12.48 -8.91
C HIS A 98 6.49 -12.99 -8.19
N ALA A 99 5.98 -12.25 -7.21
CA ALA A 99 4.73 -12.59 -6.52
C ALA A 99 3.56 -12.66 -7.50
N TYR A 100 3.38 -11.62 -8.32
CA TYR A 100 2.37 -11.59 -9.39
C TYR A 100 2.41 -12.83 -10.27
N HIS A 101 3.57 -13.19 -10.81
CA HIS A 101 3.73 -14.36 -11.67
C HIS A 101 3.45 -15.67 -10.93
N THR A 102 3.85 -15.78 -9.68
CA THR A 102 3.60 -16.96 -8.84
C THR A 102 2.10 -17.16 -8.61
N TYR A 103 1.37 -16.09 -8.31
CA TYR A 103 -0.08 -16.14 -8.19
C TYR A 103 -0.78 -16.47 -9.52
N ASP A 104 -0.32 -15.89 -10.61
CA ASP A 104 -0.90 -16.11 -11.94
C ASP A 104 -0.72 -17.57 -12.41
N GLU A 105 0.43 -18.16 -12.19
CA GLU A 105 0.68 -19.58 -12.47
C GLU A 105 -0.15 -20.51 -11.58
N TYR A 106 -0.28 -20.17 -10.30
CA TYR A 106 -1.09 -20.93 -9.36
C TYR A 106 -2.56 -20.92 -9.74
N LEU A 107 -3.10 -19.75 -10.10
CA LEU A 107 -4.46 -19.58 -10.60
C LEU A 107 -4.74 -20.42 -11.84
N LYS A 108 -3.83 -20.45 -12.82
CA LYS A 108 -3.95 -21.26 -14.03
C LYS A 108 -3.93 -22.75 -13.73
N THR A 109 -3.09 -23.17 -12.79
CA THR A 109 -2.89 -24.58 -12.45
C THR A 109 -4.06 -25.14 -11.64
N TYR A 110 -4.62 -24.35 -10.71
CA TYR A 110 -5.57 -24.85 -9.72
C TYR A 110 -6.97 -24.21 -9.84
N GLU A 111 -7.31 -23.63 -10.98
CA GLU A 111 -8.57 -22.89 -11.21
C GLU A 111 -9.80 -23.65 -10.72
N ALA A 112 -10.00 -24.89 -11.16
CA ALA A 112 -11.18 -25.67 -10.82
C ALA A 112 -11.28 -25.98 -9.31
N GLN A 113 -10.14 -26.27 -8.67
CA GLN A 113 -10.09 -26.57 -7.24
C GLN A 113 -10.36 -25.30 -6.41
N LEU A 114 -9.83 -24.16 -6.83
CA LEU A 114 -10.01 -22.87 -6.14
C LEU A 114 -11.47 -22.39 -6.27
N LYS A 115 -12.09 -22.55 -7.44
CA LYS A 115 -13.50 -22.21 -7.64
C LYS A 115 -14.47 -23.06 -6.83
N ALA A 116 -14.09 -24.29 -6.48
CA ALA A 116 -14.88 -25.19 -5.64
C ALA A 116 -14.77 -24.87 -4.12
N GLN A 117 -13.82 -24.03 -3.72
CA GLN A 117 -13.60 -23.65 -2.32
C GLN A 117 -14.24 -22.30 -2.01
N ARG A 118 -14.75 -22.16 -0.78
CA ARG A 118 -15.32 -20.91 -0.30
C ARG A 118 -14.20 -19.90 -0.02
N ALA A 119 -14.48 -18.62 -0.27
CA ALA A 119 -13.62 -17.56 0.20
C ALA A 119 -13.53 -17.55 1.73
N PRO A 120 -12.33 -17.41 2.32
CA PRO A 120 -12.19 -17.28 3.76
C PRO A 120 -12.79 -15.96 4.26
N GLN A 121 -13.31 -15.95 5.49
CA GLN A 121 -14.01 -14.78 6.04
C GLN A 121 -13.09 -13.55 6.12
N VAL A 122 -11.81 -13.73 6.38
CA VAL A 122 -10.83 -12.63 6.41
C VAL A 122 -10.72 -11.93 5.06
N ALA A 123 -10.74 -12.68 3.94
CA ALA A 123 -10.72 -12.10 2.60
C ALA A 123 -12.02 -11.35 2.28
N ILE A 124 -13.16 -11.92 2.65
CA ILE A 124 -14.46 -11.25 2.49
C ILE A 124 -14.50 -9.94 3.26
N ASN A 125 -14.06 -9.96 4.51
CA ASN A 125 -14.01 -8.77 5.35
C ASN A 125 -13.09 -7.70 4.76
N PHE A 126 -11.93 -8.09 4.22
CA PHE A 126 -10.97 -7.16 3.65
C PHE A 126 -11.46 -6.55 2.34
N TYR A 127 -11.78 -7.38 1.35
CA TYR A 127 -12.09 -6.92 -0.02
C TYR A 127 -13.49 -6.36 -0.21
N ARG A 128 -14.47 -6.77 0.62
CA ARG A 128 -15.86 -6.35 0.47
C ARG A 128 -16.33 -5.40 1.56
N ASP A 129 -16.01 -5.72 2.80
CA ASP A 129 -16.59 -5.07 3.97
C ASP A 129 -15.55 -4.21 4.73
N GLY A 130 -14.31 -4.17 4.26
CA GLY A 130 -13.17 -3.52 4.92
C GLY A 130 -13.06 -2.03 4.67
N ASP A 131 -11.90 -1.51 5.03
CA ASP A 131 -11.56 -0.10 4.84
C ASP A 131 -11.22 0.20 3.38
N LEU A 132 -12.25 0.56 2.61
CA LEU A 132 -12.10 0.92 1.21
C LEU A 132 -11.17 2.12 0.99
N TYR A 133 -11.03 3.00 1.98
CA TYR A 133 -10.09 4.11 1.90
C TYR A 133 -8.65 3.60 1.75
N MET A 134 -8.24 2.67 2.61
CA MET A 134 -6.90 2.08 2.54
C MET A 134 -6.71 1.23 1.28
N PHE A 135 -7.74 0.50 0.87
CA PHE A 135 -7.71 -0.28 -0.36
C PHE A 135 -7.59 0.59 -1.62
N ASP A 136 -8.26 1.74 -1.65
CA ASP A 136 -8.19 2.67 -2.76
C ASP A 136 -6.81 3.37 -2.85
N GLU A 137 -6.12 3.55 -1.72
CA GLU A 137 -4.82 4.20 -1.67
C GLU A 137 -3.72 3.44 -2.44
N VAL A 138 -3.80 2.11 -2.55
CA VAL A 138 -2.82 1.29 -3.29
C VAL A 138 -3.12 1.20 -4.79
N GLN A 139 -4.28 1.65 -5.26
CA GLN A 139 -4.69 1.51 -6.65
C GLN A 139 -4.17 2.65 -7.53
N THR A 140 -3.63 2.32 -8.69
CA THR A 140 -3.10 3.26 -9.69
C THR A 140 -4.13 3.58 -10.77
N ALA A 141 -5.41 3.67 -10.44
CA ALA A 141 -6.48 3.92 -11.40
C ALA A 141 -6.34 5.29 -12.08
N PRO A 142 -6.28 5.37 -13.42
CA PRO A 142 -6.04 6.63 -14.13
C PRO A 142 -7.24 7.60 -14.08
N ASP A 143 -8.47 7.11 -13.93
CA ASP A 143 -9.71 7.89 -14.05
C ASP A 143 -10.62 7.80 -12.82
N HIS A 144 -10.05 7.56 -11.64
CA HIS A 144 -10.80 7.43 -10.36
C HIS A 144 -11.83 6.29 -10.34
N GLU A 145 -11.76 5.34 -11.24
CA GLU A 145 -12.51 4.10 -11.19
C GLU A 145 -11.72 3.05 -10.40
N PHE A 146 -11.96 3.04 -9.10
CA PHE A 146 -11.33 2.05 -8.23
C PHE A 146 -11.90 0.65 -8.47
N ARG A 147 -11.00 -0.32 -8.54
CA ARG A 147 -11.36 -1.74 -8.61
C ARG A 147 -12.15 -2.15 -7.36
N ARG A 148 -13.20 -2.94 -7.57
CA ARG A 148 -13.99 -3.56 -6.51
C ARG A 148 -13.97 -5.07 -6.69
N PRO A 149 -13.10 -5.78 -5.93
CA PRO A 149 -12.90 -7.21 -6.10
C PRO A 149 -14.16 -8.03 -5.83
N LYS A 150 -14.28 -9.13 -6.54
CA LYS A 150 -15.26 -10.19 -6.25
C LYS A 150 -14.62 -11.18 -5.29
N VAL A 151 -15.39 -11.68 -4.32
CA VAL A 151 -14.92 -12.64 -3.31
C VAL A 151 -15.97 -13.74 -3.08
N ASN A 152 -16.46 -14.37 -4.16
CA ASN A 152 -17.45 -15.42 -4.09
C ASN A 152 -16.83 -16.78 -3.71
N ASN A 153 -15.60 -17.01 -4.11
CA ASN A 153 -14.84 -18.25 -3.90
C ASN A 153 -13.36 -17.95 -3.74
N LEU A 154 -12.57 -18.98 -3.48
CA LEU A 154 -11.13 -18.82 -3.25
C LEU A 154 -10.38 -18.39 -4.52
N TYR A 155 -10.87 -18.74 -5.71
CA TYR A 155 -10.30 -18.30 -6.97
C TYR A 155 -10.38 -16.76 -7.11
N ASP A 156 -11.55 -16.17 -6.80
CA ASP A 156 -11.73 -14.72 -6.83
C ASP A 156 -10.78 -14.01 -5.84
N VAL A 157 -10.53 -14.62 -4.67
CA VAL A 157 -9.59 -14.09 -3.67
C VAL A 157 -8.16 -14.05 -4.22
N PHE A 158 -7.70 -15.16 -4.82
CA PHE A 158 -6.34 -15.22 -5.40
C PHE A 158 -6.18 -14.31 -6.62
N ILE A 159 -7.24 -14.09 -7.43
CA ILE A 159 -7.24 -13.05 -8.46
C ILE A 159 -7.04 -11.68 -7.84
N SER A 160 -7.74 -11.38 -6.73
CA SER A 160 -7.67 -10.08 -6.08
C SER A 160 -6.26 -9.81 -5.54
N ILE A 161 -5.64 -10.80 -4.89
CA ILE A 161 -4.24 -10.70 -4.42
C ILE A 161 -3.30 -10.46 -5.61
N ARG A 162 -3.37 -11.29 -6.66
CA ARG A 162 -2.53 -11.10 -7.86
C ARG A 162 -2.67 -9.69 -8.46
N ASP A 163 -3.88 -9.15 -8.49
CA ASP A 163 -4.13 -7.84 -9.05
C ASP A 163 -3.61 -6.72 -8.11
N ASP A 164 -3.59 -6.95 -6.80
CA ASP A 164 -2.95 -6.07 -5.82
C ASP A 164 -1.43 -6.04 -6.04
N GLU A 165 -0.77 -7.20 -6.24
CA GLU A 165 0.66 -7.26 -6.60
C GLU A 165 0.97 -6.47 -7.87
N CYS A 166 0.05 -6.50 -8.85
CA CYS A 166 0.19 -5.70 -10.07
C CYS A 166 0.17 -4.18 -9.78
N GLU A 167 -0.68 -3.73 -8.86
CA GLU A 167 -0.70 -2.31 -8.43
C GLU A 167 0.59 -1.94 -7.69
N HIS A 168 1.11 -2.82 -6.82
CA HIS A 168 2.38 -2.63 -6.14
C HIS A 168 3.53 -2.48 -7.16
N VAL A 169 3.62 -3.36 -8.17
CA VAL A 169 4.61 -3.25 -9.25
C VAL A 169 4.56 -1.88 -9.92
N LYS A 170 3.36 -1.42 -10.32
CA LYS A 170 3.19 -0.12 -11.00
C LYS A 170 3.69 1.03 -10.12
N THR A 171 3.36 1.00 -8.84
CA THR A 171 3.79 2.00 -7.87
C THR A 171 5.30 1.98 -7.69
N MET A 172 5.90 0.80 -7.52
CA MET A 172 7.34 0.66 -7.38
C MET A 172 8.10 1.17 -8.61
N VAL A 173 7.63 0.85 -9.82
CA VAL A 173 8.19 1.39 -11.08
C VAL A 173 8.14 2.93 -11.11
N ALA A 174 7.02 3.51 -10.73
CA ALA A 174 6.86 4.96 -10.72
C ALA A 174 7.80 5.64 -9.71
N LEU A 175 7.92 5.07 -8.50
CA LEU A 175 8.70 5.65 -7.40
C LEU A 175 10.22 5.46 -7.53
N GLN A 176 10.72 4.71 -8.51
CA GLN A 176 12.16 4.69 -8.83
C GLN A 176 12.65 6.07 -9.27
N LYS A 177 11.79 6.87 -9.88
CA LYS A 177 12.12 8.23 -10.34
C LYS A 177 12.09 9.22 -9.17
N PRO A 178 13.20 9.95 -8.91
CA PRO A 178 13.23 10.93 -7.83
C PRO A 178 12.13 12.00 -7.95
N GLU A 179 11.83 12.44 -9.17
CA GLU A 179 10.80 13.43 -9.47
C GLU A 179 9.41 12.94 -9.06
N ALA A 180 9.10 11.67 -9.33
CA ALA A 180 7.82 11.06 -8.94
C ALA A 180 7.66 11.06 -7.42
N ARG A 181 8.72 10.74 -6.67
CA ARG A 181 8.68 10.79 -5.19
C ARG A 181 8.49 12.19 -4.61
N LEU A 182 8.89 13.22 -5.34
CA LEU A 182 8.72 14.62 -4.92
C LEU A 182 7.32 15.15 -5.24
N THR A 183 6.72 14.66 -6.31
CA THR A 183 5.43 15.14 -6.82
C THR A 183 4.27 14.18 -6.53
N PHE A 184 4.55 13.01 -5.95
CA PHE A 184 3.53 12.01 -5.63
C PHE A 184 2.40 12.62 -4.78
N LYS A 185 1.18 12.33 -5.20
CA LYS A 185 -0.05 12.68 -4.48
C LYS A 185 -0.92 11.44 -4.31
N SER A 186 -1.40 11.27 -3.09
CA SER A 186 -2.38 10.25 -2.78
C SER A 186 -3.63 10.44 -3.63
N PRO A 187 -4.25 9.36 -4.13
CA PRO A 187 -5.51 9.40 -4.85
C PRO A 187 -6.59 10.20 -4.13
N HIS A 188 -6.68 10.03 -2.82
CA HIS A 188 -7.65 10.77 -1.99
C HIS A 188 -7.36 12.26 -1.91
N THR A 189 -6.10 12.66 -1.85
CA THR A 189 -5.72 14.09 -1.85
C THR A 189 -6.14 14.77 -3.15
N VAL A 190 -6.00 14.08 -4.28
CA VAL A 190 -6.46 14.58 -5.58
C VAL A 190 -7.98 14.68 -5.63
N PHE A 191 -8.69 13.66 -5.15
CA PHE A 191 -10.14 13.63 -5.11
C PHE A 191 -10.70 14.75 -4.21
N GLU A 192 -10.16 14.95 -3.01
CA GLU A 192 -10.53 16.02 -2.09
C GLU A 192 -10.34 17.40 -2.73
N ALA A 193 -9.24 17.60 -3.45
CA ALA A 193 -8.98 18.86 -4.18
C ALA A 193 -10.01 19.09 -5.29
N ILE A 194 -10.36 18.07 -6.06
CA ILE A 194 -11.39 18.15 -7.12
C ILE A 194 -12.77 18.43 -6.49
N ALA A 195 -13.12 17.73 -5.42
CA ALA A 195 -14.38 17.93 -4.70
C ALA A 195 -14.48 19.36 -4.13
N ALA A 196 -13.42 19.88 -3.54
CA ALA A 196 -13.35 21.25 -3.05
C ALA A 196 -13.56 22.29 -4.16
N ILE A 197 -12.96 22.06 -5.35
CA ILE A 197 -13.15 22.92 -6.51
C ILE A 197 -14.61 22.86 -7.00
N ALA A 198 -15.20 21.68 -7.05
CA ALA A 198 -16.59 21.49 -7.46
C ALA A 198 -17.57 22.21 -6.51
N VAL A 199 -17.37 22.09 -5.21
CA VAL A 199 -18.16 22.78 -4.18
C VAL A 199 -18.03 24.30 -4.33
N ARG A 200 -16.82 24.84 -4.51
CA ARG A 200 -16.59 26.29 -4.75
C ARG A 200 -17.32 26.79 -6.00
N ARG A 201 -17.36 26.02 -7.07
CA ARG A 201 -18.08 26.38 -8.31
C ARG A 201 -19.59 26.31 -8.15
N ALA A 202 -20.10 25.47 -7.26
CA ALA A 202 -21.53 25.29 -7.00
C ALA A 202 -22.11 26.32 -5.98
N SER A 203 -21.26 26.98 -5.19
CA SER A 203 -21.67 27.98 -4.20
C SER A 203 -21.78 29.38 -4.82
N PRO A 204 -22.97 29.98 -4.91
CA PRO A 204 -23.19 31.26 -5.60
C PRO A 204 -22.76 32.49 -4.80
N THR A 205 -22.31 32.38 -3.56
CA THR A 205 -21.97 33.50 -2.67
C THR A 205 -20.56 33.40 -2.13
N GLY A 206 -19.79 34.51 -2.27
CA GLY A 206 -18.38 34.65 -1.93
C GLY A 206 -18.01 34.59 -0.44
N GLU A 207 -18.77 33.90 0.42
CA GLU A 207 -18.48 33.74 1.84
C GLU A 207 -17.47 32.60 2.16
N GLY A 208 -17.06 31.84 1.14
CA GLY A 208 -16.14 30.71 1.32
C GLY A 208 -14.66 31.09 1.37
N GLU A 209 -14.28 32.30 0.96
CA GLU A 209 -12.85 32.68 0.86
C GLU A 209 -12.20 33.02 2.21
N ALA A 210 -12.98 33.53 3.18
CA ALA A 210 -12.43 33.94 4.48
C ALA A 210 -12.02 32.74 5.38
N SER A 211 -12.72 31.62 5.28
CA SER A 211 -12.54 30.47 6.19
C SER A 211 -11.32 29.60 5.83
N LEU A 212 -10.88 29.56 4.56
CA LEU A 212 -9.73 28.76 4.15
C LEU A 212 -8.39 29.50 4.25
N GLN A 213 -8.40 30.82 4.22
CA GLN A 213 -7.19 31.62 4.47
C GLN A 213 -6.79 31.60 5.96
N ASP A 214 -7.76 31.41 6.85
CA ASP A 214 -7.51 31.31 8.30
C ASP A 214 -6.97 29.94 8.70
N ALA A 215 -7.35 28.87 8.00
CA ALA A 215 -6.85 27.51 8.26
C ALA A 215 -5.39 27.28 7.78
N THR A 216 -4.89 28.12 6.89
CA THR A 216 -3.49 28.06 6.39
C THR A 216 -2.55 29.01 7.13
N ARG A 217 -3.08 29.88 7.99
CA ARG A 217 -2.33 30.79 8.88
C ARG A 217 -2.42 30.34 10.34
N SER A 218 -1.74 29.24 10.68
CA SER A 218 -1.29 29.07 12.07
C SER A 218 -0.03 29.91 12.23
N PRO A 219 0.01 30.87 13.14
CA PRO A 219 1.22 31.60 13.40
C PRO A 219 2.20 30.66 14.12
N ILE A 220 3.29 30.34 13.47
CA ILE A 220 4.52 29.93 14.15
C ILE A 220 4.95 31.17 14.93
N THR A 221 4.63 31.23 16.21
CA THR A 221 5.21 32.23 17.10
C THR A 221 6.68 31.89 17.27
N ASP A 222 7.53 32.65 16.59
CA ASP A 222 8.93 32.82 16.97
C ASP A 222 8.98 33.27 18.43
N LYS A 223 9.58 32.48 19.29
CA LYS A 223 10.10 32.95 20.56
C LYS A 223 11.60 33.20 20.37
N PRO A 224 12.07 34.41 20.59
CA PRO A 224 13.47 34.67 20.77
C PRO A 224 13.88 34.33 22.22
N ASP A 225 15.12 33.90 22.34
CA ASP A 225 16.03 33.61 23.46
C ASP A 225 16.25 32.15 23.81
#